data_21d78f5dcaf4f23279b78a1ea9e92caa
#
_entry.id   21d78f5dcaf4f23279b78a1ea9e92caa
#
_cell.length_a   1.000
_cell.length_b   1.000
_cell.length_c   1.000
_cell.angle_alpha   90.00
_cell.angle_beta   90.00
_cell.angle_gamma   90.00
#
_symmetry.space_group_name_H-M   'P 1'
#
loop_
_entity.id
_entity.type
_entity.pdbx_description
1 polymer ?
#
loop_
_entity_poly.entity_id
_entity_poly.type
_entity_poly.pdbx_seq_one_letter_code
_entity_poly.pdbx_strand_id
1 'polypeptide(L)'
;MNPIILIHGGAWDIPDSLVEAHVQGVTKAAICGMRGLNHSAVNAVEAAVSSMEDDPAFDAGTGSFLNKDGKVELDAVIIEGTSMVAGAVGAVHRIKNPIKLARKVMENCDTIFLVGTGAEQFAAEQGIKLCDNENLIIERERERWKILSREKKPAKEFFQRGTVGAVALDTKGGLVAGTSTGGTPFKQPGRIGDSPILGAGTYATHECAVSCTGWGEAIMKAVMARTVADLVEKGESAQDAAEKSVDILKKRFLGYGGCIVVTKDGDYGIAYNTPRMARAVYTAQMSDPVAAV
;
A
#
# COMPACT_ATOMS: atom_id res chain seq x y z
N MET A 1 22.64 10.09 6.41
CA MET A 1 21.96 9.73 5.14
C MET A 1 20.94 10.80 4.79
N ASN A 2 20.64 10.99 3.51
CA ASN A 2 19.58 11.92 3.12
C ASN A 2 18.23 11.21 3.26
N PRO A 3 17.31 11.68 4.11
CA PRO A 3 16.01 11.06 4.27
C PRO A 3 15.19 11.23 3.00
N ILE A 4 14.46 10.16 2.65
CA ILE A 4 13.61 10.09 1.46
C ILE A 4 12.35 9.29 1.75
N ILE A 5 11.24 9.71 1.16
CA ILE A 5 10.00 8.95 1.14
C ILE A 5 9.44 8.88 -0.29
N LEU A 6 9.02 7.69 -0.68
CA LEU A 6 8.26 7.45 -1.90
C LEU A 6 6.85 7.00 -1.54
N ILE A 7 5.90 7.43 -2.36
CA ILE A 7 4.47 7.14 -2.20
C ILE A 7 3.93 6.55 -3.49
N HIS A 8 3.02 5.59 -3.40
CA HIS A 8 2.11 5.25 -4.48
C HIS A 8 0.65 5.28 -4.02
N GLY A 9 -0.23 5.72 -4.90
CA GLY A 9 -1.68 5.76 -4.73
C GLY A 9 -2.42 4.82 -5.68
N GLY A 10 -1.76 3.71 -6.06
CA GLY A 10 -2.33 2.72 -6.97
C GLY A 10 -1.84 2.83 -8.41
N ALA A 11 -1.72 1.66 -9.08
CA ALA A 11 -1.36 1.51 -10.48
C ALA A 11 -2.53 0.89 -11.26
N TRP A 12 -3.23 1.71 -12.04
CA TRP A 12 -4.43 1.32 -12.80
C TRP A 12 -4.78 2.36 -13.89
N ASP A 13 -5.87 2.18 -14.59
CA ASP A 13 -6.38 3.16 -15.57
C ASP A 13 -7.17 4.26 -14.85
N ILE A 14 -6.44 5.19 -14.20
CA ILE A 14 -7.02 6.30 -13.44
C ILE A 14 -7.74 7.24 -14.41
N PRO A 15 -9.07 7.46 -14.29
CA PRO A 15 -9.78 8.38 -15.16
C PRO A 15 -9.27 9.81 -15.08
N ASP A 16 -9.34 10.56 -16.17
CA ASP A 16 -8.89 11.96 -16.22
C ASP A 16 -9.53 12.83 -15.12
N SER A 17 -10.80 12.57 -14.80
CA SER A 17 -11.53 13.27 -13.74
C SER A 17 -10.98 13.02 -12.32
N LEU A 18 -10.16 12.01 -12.12
CA LEU A 18 -9.56 11.65 -10.83
C LEU A 18 -8.06 11.96 -10.75
N VAL A 19 -7.42 12.33 -11.84
CA VAL A 19 -5.97 12.60 -11.92
C VAL A 19 -5.56 13.66 -10.90
N GLU A 20 -6.24 14.80 -10.88
CA GLU A 20 -5.91 15.89 -9.97
C GLU A 20 -6.06 15.48 -8.49
N ALA A 21 -7.15 14.79 -8.13
CA ALA A 21 -7.37 14.30 -6.77
C ALA A 21 -6.26 13.33 -6.33
N HIS A 22 -5.82 12.43 -7.23
CA HIS A 22 -4.73 11.49 -6.94
C HIS A 22 -3.40 12.22 -6.77
N VAL A 23 -3.06 13.20 -7.64
CA VAL A 23 -1.85 14.03 -7.50
C VAL A 23 -1.85 14.77 -6.17
N GLN A 24 -2.95 15.43 -5.81
CA GLN A 24 -3.08 16.16 -4.54
C GLN A 24 -2.95 15.20 -3.34
N GLY A 25 -3.58 14.03 -3.40
CA GLY A 25 -3.55 13.04 -2.33
C GLY A 25 -2.13 12.47 -2.09
N VAL A 26 -1.41 12.05 -3.14
CA VAL A 26 -0.02 11.55 -2.97
C VAL A 26 0.95 12.65 -2.57
N THR A 27 0.73 13.90 -3.02
CA THR A 27 1.49 15.07 -2.57
C THR A 27 1.32 15.30 -1.08
N LYS A 28 0.07 15.32 -0.59
CA LYS A 28 -0.25 15.45 0.83
C LYS A 28 0.37 14.31 1.65
N ALA A 29 0.28 13.08 1.16
CA ALA A 29 0.87 11.90 1.81
C ALA A 29 2.40 12.03 1.92
N ALA A 30 3.08 12.47 0.86
CA ALA A 30 4.52 12.71 0.87
C ALA A 30 4.93 13.78 1.89
N ILE A 31 4.17 14.87 2.01
CA ILE A 31 4.39 15.91 3.02
C ILE A 31 4.19 15.37 4.43
N CYS A 32 3.12 14.59 4.67
CA CYS A 32 2.88 13.95 5.97
C CYS A 32 4.01 12.99 6.33
N GLY A 33 4.45 12.18 5.37
CA GLY A 33 5.55 11.25 5.56
C GLY A 33 6.89 11.93 5.82
N MET A 34 7.23 12.99 5.08
CA MET A 34 8.47 13.76 5.32
C MET A 34 8.49 14.36 6.72
N ARG A 35 7.37 14.85 7.24
CA ARG A 35 7.27 15.31 8.63
C ARG A 35 7.49 14.15 9.61
N GLY A 36 7.00 12.96 9.31
CA GLY A 36 7.22 11.75 10.09
C GLY A 36 8.68 11.32 10.16
N LEU A 37 9.46 11.57 9.09
CA LEU A 37 10.90 11.29 9.03
C LEU A 37 11.74 12.07 10.05
N ASN A 38 11.22 13.17 10.60
CA ASN A 38 11.86 13.84 11.73
C ASN A 38 11.96 12.97 12.99
N HIS A 39 11.18 11.90 13.06
CA HIS A 39 11.18 10.94 14.17
C HIS A 39 11.78 9.59 13.75
N SER A 40 11.20 8.94 12.72
CA SER A 40 11.71 7.66 12.18
C SER A 40 11.04 7.34 10.86
N ALA A 41 11.60 6.37 10.10
CA ALA A 41 10.98 5.82 8.89
C ALA A 41 9.63 5.15 9.18
N VAL A 42 9.46 4.51 10.35
CA VAL A 42 8.16 3.92 10.77
C VAL A 42 7.08 4.99 10.89
N ASN A 43 7.39 6.11 11.57
CA ASN A 43 6.45 7.23 11.69
C ASN A 43 6.13 7.86 10.33
N ALA A 44 7.11 7.93 9.44
CA ALA A 44 6.93 8.46 8.09
C ALA A 44 5.95 7.61 7.27
N VAL A 45 6.17 6.31 7.23
CA VAL A 45 5.33 5.38 6.47
C VAL A 45 3.91 5.33 7.04
N GLU A 46 3.76 5.23 8.38
CA GLU A 46 2.43 5.29 9.00
C GLU A 46 1.70 6.60 8.67
N ALA A 47 2.36 7.75 8.81
CA ALA A 47 1.74 9.05 8.56
C ALA A 47 1.31 9.21 7.08
N ALA A 48 2.15 8.77 6.15
CA ALA A 48 1.87 8.83 4.73
C ALA A 48 0.68 7.93 4.34
N VAL A 49 0.73 6.66 4.75
CA VAL A 49 -0.34 5.70 4.43
C VAL A 49 -1.65 6.09 5.12
N SER A 50 -1.62 6.51 6.40
CA SER A 50 -2.82 7.00 7.11
C SER A 50 -3.45 8.21 6.43
N SER A 51 -2.62 9.11 5.85
CA SER A 51 -3.14 10.27 5.10
C SER A 51 -3.93 9.86 3.86
N MET A 52 -3.54 8.76 3.20
CA MET A 52 -4.27 8.22 2.05
C MET A 52 -5.46 7.33 2.46
N GLU A 53 -5.40 6.64 3.60
CA GLU A 53 -6.54 5.92 4.19
C GLU A 53 -7.68 6.88 4.61
N ASP A 54 -7.35 8.12 4.93
CA ASP A 54 -8.31 9.17 5.26
C ASP A 54 -8.85 9.92 4.03
N ASP A 55 -8.27 9.68 2.84
CA ASP A 55 -8.62 10.37 1.60
C ASP A 55 -9.51 9.49 0.71
N PRO A 56 -10.77 9.87 0.47
CA PRO A 56 -11.72 9.06 -0.31
C PRO A 56 -11.36 8.93 -1.80
N ALA A 57 -10.30 9.56 -2.28
CA ALA A 57 -9.78 9.36 -3.63
C ALA A 57 -9.17 7.96 -3.82
N PHE A 58 -8.67 7.35 -2.73
CA PHE A 58 -7.95 6.07 -2.77
C PHE A 58 -8.82 4.89 -2.32
N ASP A 59 -8.35 3.68 -2.66
CA ASP A 59 -8.91 2.40 -2.20
C ASP A 59 -8.10 1.89 -1.00
N ALA A 60 -8.21 2.60 0.11
CA ALA A 60 -7.65 2.25 1.40
C ALA A 60 -8.41 3.01 2.49
N GLY A 61 -8.76 2.37 3.61
CA GLY A 61 -9.54 3.01 4.66
C GLY A 61 -10.89 3.53 4.15
N THR A 62 -11.12 4.84 4.28
CA THR A 62 -12.34 5.51 3.80
C THR A 62 -12.33 5.59 2.27
N GLY A 63 -13.41 5.13 1.62
CA GLY A 63 -13.52 5.13 0.16
C GLY A 63 -13.06 3.84 -0.51
N SER A 64 -12.74 2.83 0.28
CA SER A 64 -12.40 1.49 -0.20
C SER A 64 -13.53 0.82 -0.95
N PHE A 65 -13.16 -0.06 -1.88
CA PHE A 65 -14.11 -0.90 -2.62
C PHE A 65 -14.90 -1.81 -1.69
N LEU A 66 -16.14 -2.06 -2.09
CA LEU A 66 -17.03 -2.96 -1.35
C LEU A 66 -16.86 -4.40 -1.85
N ASN A 67 -16.89 -5.34 -0.90
CA ASN A 67 -16.97 -6.76 -1.18
C ASN A 67 -18.36 -7.18 -1.70
N LYS A 68 -18.61 -8.46 -1.98
CA LYS A 68 -19.91 -8.95 -2.47
C LYS A 68 -21.08 -8.67 -1.52
N ASP A 69 -20.81 -8.59 -0.22
CA ASP A 69 -21.82 -8.32 0.81
C ASP A 69 -22.08 -6.82 1.00
N GLY A 70 -21.45 -5.95 0.18
CA GLY A 70 -21.59 -4.50 0.28
C GLY A 70 -20.86 -3.90 1.47
N LYS A 71 -19.81 -4.54 1.96
CA LYS A 71 -19.01 -4.10 3.10
C LYS A 71 -17.58 -3.78 2.70
N VAL A 72 -16.97 -2.83 3.40
CA VAL A 72 -15.53 -2.58 3.33
C VAL A 72 -14.80 -3.67 4.15
N GLU A 73 -13.75 -4.24 3.57
CA GLU A 73 -12.78 -5.12 4.22
C GLU A 73 -11.38 -4.62 3.88
N LEU A 74 -10.56 -4.37 4.89
CA LEU A 74 -9.27 -3.71 4.75
C LEU A 74 -8.13 -4.64 5.14
N ASP A 75 -7.01 -4.47 4.43
CA ASP A 75 -5.76 -5.17 4.68
C ASP A 75 -4.63 -4.14 4.77
N ALA A 76 -3.66 -4.34 5.68
CA ALA A 76 -2.47 -3.50 5.76
C ALA A 76 -1.28 -4.24 6.36
N VAL A 77 -0.08 -3.75 6.05
CA VAL A 77 1.18 -4.23 6.64
C VAL A 77 2.17 -3.09 6.78
N ILE A 78 3.01 -3.17 7.78
CA ILE A 78 4.22 -2.36 7.94
C ILE A 78 5.38 -3.26 8.34
N ILE A 79 6.56 -3.02 7.77
CA ILE A 79 7.78 -3.79 8.06
C ILE A 79 8.97 -2.85 8.14
N GLU A 80 9.82 -3.04 9.17
CA GLU A 80 11.12 -2.41 9.33
C GLU A 80 12.21 -3.39 8.87
N GLY A 81 13.08 -2.94 7.95
CA GLY A 81 13.98 -3.81 7.20
C GLY A 81 15.22 -4.25 7.96
N THR A 82 15.72 -3.48 8.93
CA THR A 82 16.95 -3.81 9.66
C THR A 82 16.74 -4.96 10.64
N SER A 83 15.68 -4.86 11.44
CA SER A 83 15.30 -5.88 12.43
C SER A 83 14.36 -6.95 11.87
N MET A 84 13.81 -6.73 10.67
CA MET A 84 12.78 -7.57 10.05
C MET A 84 11.50 -7.69 10.88
N VAL A 85 11.26 -6.73 11.78
CA VAL A 85 10.04 -6.68 12.59
C VAL A 85 8.89 -6.17 11.72
N ALA A 86 7.77 -6.86 11.75
CA ALA A 86 6.62 -6.55 10.92
C ALA A 86 5.30 -6.75 11.66
N GLY A 87 4.27 -6.06 11.22
CA GLY A 87 2.90 -6.29 11.66
C GLY A 87 1.94 -6.14 10.50
N ALA A 88 0.99 -7.05 10.40
CA ALA A 88 0.01 -7.11 9.35
C ALA A 88 -1.41 -7.37 9.88
N VAL A 89 -2.38 -6.83 9.19
CA VAL A 89 -3.80 -7.10 9.45
C VAL A 89 -4.53 -7.37 8.13
N GLY A 90 -5.54 -8.23 8.18
CA GLY A 90 -6.35 -8.55 7.02
C GLY A 90 -7.82 -8.73 7.33
N ALA A 91 -8.67 -8.47 6.34
CA ALA A 91 -10.12 -8.61 6.43
C ALA A 91 -10.73 -7.92 7.66
N VAL A 92 -10.23 -6.72 8.02
CA VAL A 92 -10.82 -5.92 9.11
C VAL A 92 -11.91 -4.99 8.57
N HIS A 93 -13.01 -4.86 9.33
CA HIS A 93 -14.20 -4.13 8.90
C HIS A 93 -14.44 -2.81 9.66
N ARG A 94 -13.88 -2.69 10.86
CA ARG A 94 -14.22 -1.64 11.82
C ARG A 94 -13.03 -0.77 12.20
N ILE A 95 -12.01 -0.75 11.35
CA ILE A 95 -10.76 -0.01 11.56
C ILE A 95 -10.64 1.07 10.48
N LYS A 96 -10.61 2.34 10.90
CA LYS A 96 -10.49 3.46 9.95
C LYS A 96 -9.11 3.49 9.28
N ASN A 97 -8.05 3.29 10.08
CA ASN A 97 -6.66 3.32 9.61
C ASN A 97 -5.99 1.96 9.89
N PRO A 98 -6.12 0.97 9.01
CA PRO A 98 -5.52 -0.35 9.22
C PRO A 98 -4.00 -0.33 9.34
N ILE A 99 -3.29 0.64 8.73
CA ILE A 99 -1.83 0.77 8.91
C ILE A 99 -1.44 1.04 10.36
N LYS A 100 -2.25 1.81 11.11
CA LYS A 100 -2.01 2.05 12.54
C LYS A 100 -2.18 0.78 13.36
N LEU A 101 -3.16 -0.06 12.99
CA LEU A 101 -3.35 -1.35 13.65
C LEU A 101 -2.21 -2.32 13.29
N ALA A 102 -1.78 -2.36 12.02
CA ALA A 102 -0.62 -3.14 11.59
C ALA A 102 0.64 -2.74 12.40
N ARG A 103 0.85 -1.43 12.62
CA ARG A 103 1.94 -0.96 13.48
C ARG A 103 1.77 -1.44 14.94
N LYS A 104 0.56 -1.43 15.51
CA LYS A 104 0.33 -1.97 16.85
C LYS A 104 0.60 -3.46 16.95
N VAL A 105 0.28 -4.22 15.90
CA VAL A 105 0.68 -5.63 15.81
C VAL A 105 2.21 -5.75 15.81
N MET A 106 2.91 -4.97 15.00
CA MET A 106 4.37 -4.97 14.94
C MET A 106 5.03 -4.65 16.29
N GLU A 107 4.46 -3.71 17.06
CA GLU A 107 5.06 -3.20 18.30
C GLU A 107 4.69 -4.03 19.55
N ASN A 108 3.48 -4.62 19.58
CA ASN A 108 2.87 -5.11 20.82
C ASN A 108 2.27 -6.52 20.71
N CYS A 109 2.57 -7.27 19.67
CA CYS A 109 2.06 -8.62 19.47
C CYS A 109 3.19 -9.63 19.19
N ASP A 110 3.06 -10.84 19.74
CA ASP A 110 4.02 -11.93 19.50
C ASP A 110 3.85 -12.57 18.11
N THR A 111 2.75 -12.27 17.41
CA THR A 111 2.47 -12.74 16.06
C THR A 111 2.50 -11.62 15.05
N ILE A 112 2.89 -11.94 13.82
CA ILE A 112 3.05 -10.93 12.77
C ILE A 112 1.71 -10.55 12.12
N PHE A 113 0.73 -11.46 12.05
CA PHE A 113 -0.45 -11.28 11.24
C PHE A 113 -1.74 -11.65 11.98
N LEU A 114 -2.63 -10.68 12.16
CA LEU A 114 -3.96 -10.86 12.72
C LEU A 114 -5.04 -10.58 11.67
N VAL A 115 -6.17 -11.31 11.71
CA VAL A 115 -7.24 -11.15 10.72
C VAL A 115 -8.63 -11.02 11.36
N GLY A 116 -9.54 -10.32 10.65
CA GLY A 116 -10.95 -10.24 10.97
C GLY A 116 -11.22 -9.76 12.40
N THR A 117 -12.20 -10.42 13.07
CA THR A 117 -12.63 -10.03 14.43
C THR A 117 -11.55 -10.15 15.48
N GLY A 118 -10.59 -11.07 15.31
CA GLY A 118 -9.45 -11.19 16.23
C GLY A 118 -8.53 -9.95 16.15
N ALA A 119 -8.28 -9.43 14.95
CA ALA A 119 -7.55 -8.19 14.79
C ALA A 119 -8.30 -6.98 15.37
N GLU A 120 -9.62 -6.94 15.23
CA GLU A 120 -10.45 -5.86 15.79
C GLU A 120 -10.51 -5.92 17.34
N GLN A 121 -10.52 -7.11 17.92
CA GLN A 121 -10.42 -7.28 19.37
C GLN A 121 -9.07 -6.76 19.87
N PHE A 122 -7.97 -7.17 19.25
CA PHE A 122 -6.64 -6.65 19.56
C PHE A 122 -6.57 -5.13 19.41
N ALA A 123 -7.20 -4.55 18.36
CA ALA A 123 -7.27 -3.10 18.18
C ALA A 123 -7.91 -2.41 19.40
N ALA A 124 -9.04 -2.93 19.91
CA ALA A 124 -9.70 -2.40 21.08
C ALA A 124 -8.82 -2.50 22.35
N GLU A 125 -8.11 -3.60 22.54
CA GLU A 125 -7.14 -3.80 23.63
C GLU A 125 -5.97 -2.80 23.55
N GLN A 126 -5.57 -2.42 22.33
CA GLN A 126 -4.53 -1.42 22.08
C GLN A 126 -5.05 0.05 22.08
N GLY A 127 -6.31 0.25 22.44
CA GLY A 127 -6.92 1.59 22.52
C GLY A 127 -7.27 2.22 21.17
N ILE A 128 -7.27 1.45 20.07
CA ILE A 128 -7.74 1.91 18.76
C ILE A 128 -9.27 1.92 18.76
N LYS A 129 -9.85 3.07 18.46
CA LYS A 129 -11.31 3.22 18.40
C LYS A 129 -11.86 2.49 17.17
N LEU A 130 -12.76 1.56 17.40
CA LEU A 130 -13.53 0.91 16.34
C LEU A 130 -14.57 1.88 15.76
N CYS A 131 -14.80 1.80 14.46
CA CYS A 131 -15.84 2.56 13.76
C CYS A 131 -16.91 1.63 13.19
N ASP A 132 -18.05 2.19 12.82
CA ASP A 132 -19.02 1.46 12.04
C ASP A 132 -18.55 1.35 10.60
N ASN A 133 -18.75 0.18 9.97
CA ASN A 133 -18.32 -0.07 8.58
C ASN A 133 -18.92 0.95 7.60
N GLU A 134 -20.17 1.40 7.85
CA GLU A 134 -20.84 2.44 7.06
C GLU A 134 -20.06 3.75 6.98
N ASN A 135 -19.26 4.09 8.00
CA ASN A 135 -18.44 5.31 8.03
C ASN A 135 -17.26 5.26 7.05
N LEU A 136 -16.91 4.08 6.55
CA LEU A 136 -15.86 3.87 5.56
C LEU A 136 -16.38 3.91 4.12
N ILE A 137 -17.71 3.78 3.94
CA ILE A 137 -18.38 3.70 2.64
C ILE A 137 -18.70 5.10 2.13
N ILE A 138 -18.28 5.39 0.90
CA ILE A 138 -18.67 6.61 0.18
C ILE A 138 -19.69 6.29 -0.91
N GLU A 139 -20.48 7.28 -1.31
CA GLU A 139 -21.58 7.07 -2.29
C GLU A 139 -21.08 6.56 -3.63
N ARG A 140 -19.93 7.03 -4.11
CA ARG A 140 -19.29 6.51 -5.34
C ARG A 140 -19.13 4.99 -5.31
N GLU A 141 -18.66 4.44 -4.20
CA GLU A 141 -18.41 2.99 -4.08
C GLU A 141 -19.71 2.20 -3.84
N ARG A 142 -20.69 2.81 -3.20
CA ARG A 142 -22.04 2.23 -3.07
C ARG A 142 -22.75 2.12 -4.42
N GLU A 143 -22.69 3.15 -5.27
CA GLU A 143 -23.24 3.08 -6.63
C GLU A 143 -22.50 2.06 -7.50
N ARG A 144 -21.16 2.02 -7.42
CA ARG A 144 -20.35 1.00 -8.10
C ARG A 144 -20.78 -0.42 -7.71
N TRP A 145 -20.92 -0.66 -6.41
CA TRP A 145 -21.36 -1.95 -5.89
C TRP A 145 -22.75 -2.35 -6.41
N LYS A 146 -23.71 -1.42 -6.46
CA LYS A 146 -25.04 -1.67 -7.04
C LYS A 146 -24.96 -2.08 -8.51
N ILE A 147 -24.10 -1.45 -9.30
CA ILE A 147 -23.88 -1.81 -10.71
C ILE A 147 -23.31 -3.22 -10.82
N LEU A 148 -22.23 -3.51 -10.09
CA LEU A 148 -21.55 -4.81 -10.11
C LEU A 148 -22.45 -5.98 -9.66
N SER A 149 -23.29 -5.73 -8.65
CA SER A 149 -24.27 -6.70 -8.16
C SER A 149 -25.27 -7.13 -9.22
N ARG A 150 -25.64 -6.20 -10.13
CA ARG A 150 -26.58 -6.46 -11.22
C ARG A 150 -25.91 -7.17 -12.40
N GLU A 151 -24.69 -6.79 -12.75
CA GLU A 151 -24.01 -7.28 -13.94
C GLU A 151 -23.43 -8.71 -13.79
N LYS A 152 -23.27 -9.20 -12.58
CA LYS A 152 -22.68 -10.51 -12.24
C LYS A 152 -21.33 -10.80 -12.92
N LYS A 153 -20.60 -9.73 -13.30
CA LYS A 153 -19.28 -9.87 -13.93
C LYS A 153 -18.21 -10.23 -12.88
N PRO A 154 -17.22 -11.05 -13.25
CA PRO A 154 -16.14 -11.38 -12.35
C PRO A 154 -15.27 -10.16 -12.06
N ALA A 155 -14.83 -10.00 -10.79
CA ALA A 155 -14.01 -8.89 -10.32
C ALA A 155 -12.73 -8.66 -11.15
N LYS A 156 -12.19 -9.70 -11.79
CA LYS A 156 -11.01 -9.63 -12.67
C LYS A 156 -11.19 -8.78 -13.93
N GLU A 157 -12.42 -8.52 -14.36
CA GLU A 157 -12.73 -7.67 -15.52
C GLU A 157 -12.73 -6.18 -15.18
N PHE A 158 -12.66 -5.84 -13.89
CA PHE A 158 -12.60 -4.45 -13.45
C PHE A 158 -11.15 -4.09 -13.17
N PHE A 159 -10.54 -3.33 -14.07
CA PHE A 159 -9.15 -2.84 -13.99
C PHE A 159 -8.92 -1.74 -12.95
N GLN A 160 -9.85 -1.52 -12.03
CA GLN A 160 -9.75 -0.50 -10.98
C GLN A 160 -9.10 -1.11 -9.74
N ARG A 161 -7.96 -0.58 -9.31
CA ARG A 161 -7.16 -1.09 -8.20
C ARG A 161 -6.35 0.03 -7.58
N GLY A 162 -6.67 0.37 -6.35
CA GLY A 162 -6.20 1.59 -5.72
C GLY A 162 -5.42 1.40 -4.42
N THR A 163 -4.68 0.30 -4.26
CA THR A 163 -3.77 0.08 -3.13
C THR A 163 -2.85 1.27 -2.92
N VAL A 164 -2.70 1.73 -1.68
CA VAL A 164 -1.77 2.78 -1.32
C VAL A 164 -0.55 2.23 -0.58
N GLY A 165 0.61 2.86 -0.77
CA GLY A 165 1.80 2.43 -0.07
C GLY A 165 2.86 3.53 0.03
N ALA A 166 3.78 3.32 0.96
CA ALA A 166 4.93 4.17 1.18
C ALA A 166 6.17 3.35 1.51
N VAL A 167 7.32 3.82 1.05
CA VAL A 167 8.64 3.33 1.46
C VAL A 167 9.50 4.50 1.89
N ALA A 168 10.26 4.35 2.96
CA ALA A 168 11.05 5.44 3.53
C ALA A 168 12.42 4.98 4.01
N LEU A 169 13.41 5.88 3.84
CA LEU A 169 14.74 5.81 4.46
C LEU A 169 14.90 7.02 5.38
N ASP A 170 15.25 6.81 6.63
CA ASP A 170 15.52 7.89 7.57
C ASP A 170 17.02 8.25 7.69
N THR A 171 17.33 9.29 8.46
CA THR A 171 18.72 9.76 8.68
C THR A 171 19.60 8.74 9.38
N LYS A 172 19.02 7.75 10.07
CA LYS A 172 19.72 6.69 10.80
C LYS A 172 19.94 5.43 9.99
N GLY A 173 19.41 5.38 8.74
CA GLY A 173 19.47 4.22 7.87
C GLY A 173 18.31 3.25 8.06
N GLY A 174 17.29 3.61 8.82
CA GLY A 174 16.06 2.81 8.95
C GLY A 174 15.30 2.77 7.63
N LEU A 175 15.08 1.57 7.11
CA LEU A 175 14.30 1.29 5.91
C LEU A 175 12.96 0.68 6.29
N VAL A 176 11.86 1.30 5.87
CA VAL A 176 10.50 0.86 6.22
C VAL A 176 9.62 0.85 4.98
N ALA A 177 8.81 -0.20 4.83
CA ALA A 177 7.74 -0.29 3.84
C ALA A 177 6.39 -0.48 4.54
N GLY A 178 5.35 0.12 3.97
CA GLY A 178 3.98 -0.09 4.42
C GLY A 178 3.00 0.05 3.27
N THR A 179 1.98 -0.81 3.29
CA THR A 179 0.96 -0.89 2.24
C THR A 179 -0.41 -1.09 2.88
N SER A 180 -1.43 -0.46 2.32
CA SER A 180 -2.83 -0.56 2.78
C SER A 180 -3.79 -0.62 1.60
N THR A 181 -4.89 -1.39 1.72
CA THR A 181 -5.84 -1.60 0.63
C THR A 181 -7.23 -2.02 1.09
N GLY A 182 -8.25 -1.65 0.30
CA GLY A 182 -9.58 -2.25 0.33
C GLY A 182 -9.71 -3.47 -0.59
N GLY A 183 -8.67 -3.78 -1.38
CA GLY A 183 -8.61 -4.94 -2.26
C GLY A 183 -9.16 -4.66 -3.66
N THR A 184 -10.08 -5.47 -4.15
CA THR A 184 -10.67 -5.35 -5.49
C THR A 184 -12.17 -5.15 -5.42
N PRO A 185 -12.79 -4.38 -6.36
CA PRO A 185 -14.23 -4.19 -6.37
C PRO A 185 -14.96 -5.53 -6.40
N PHE A 186 -16.01 -5.66 -5.58
CA PHE A 186 -16.86 -6.85 -5.53
C PHE A 186 -16.10 -8.14 -5.18
N LYS A 187 -15.00 -8.02 -4.42
CA LYS A 187 -14.21 -9.18 -3.96
C LYS A 187 -15.05 -10.15 -3.13
N GLN A 188 -14.65 -11.41 -3.12
CA GLN A 188 -15.23 -12.40 -2.21
C GLN A 188 -14.97 -11.96 -0.76
N PRO A 189 -15.97 -12.01 0.16
CA PRO A 189 -15.73 -11.77 1.57
C PRO A 189 -14.58 -12.65 2.10
N GLY A 190 -13.66 -12.05 2.86
CA GLY A 190 -12.46 -12.73 3.36
C GLY A 190 -11.31 -12.83 2.33
N ARG A 191 -11.45 -12.30 1.11
CA ARG A 191 -10.33 -12.25 0.15
C ARG A 191 -9.28 -11.26 0.62
N ILE A 192 -8.09 -11.75 0.87
CA ILE A 192 -6.88 -10.97 1.13
C ILE A 192 -6.03 -10.94 -0.15
N GLY A 193 -5.52 -9.75 -0.51
CA GLY A 193 -4.63 -9.54 -1.66
C GLY A 193 -3.15 -9.69 -1.30
N ASP A 194 -2.31 -9.19 -2.19
CA ASP A 194 -0.85 -9.18 -2.02
C ASP A 194 -0.37 -8.23 -0.91
N SER A 195 -1.10 -7.13 -0.71
CA SER A 195 -0.66 -6.00 0.12
C SER A 195 -0.19 -6.39 1.52
N PRO A 196 -0.93 -7.18 2.34
CA PRO A 196 -0.51 -7.52 3.69
C PRO A 196 0.44 -8.73 3.75
N ILE A 197 0.77 -9.34 2.61
CA ILE A 197 1.62 -10.53 2.55
C ILE A 197 3.08 -10.11 2.31
N LEU A 198 3.91 -10.36 3.34
CA LEU A 198 5.35 -10.09 3.28
C LEU A 198 6.01 -10.83 2.12
N GLY A 199 6.78 -10.09 1.33
CA GLY A 199 7.42 -10.58 0.12
C GLY A 199 6.54 -10.51 -1.13
N ALA A 200 5.21 -10.47 -1.00
CA ALA A 200 4.32 -10.31 -2.14
C ALA A 200 4.09 -8.83 -2.45
N GLY A 201 3.23 -8.14 -1.70
CA GLY A 201 2.91 -6.73 -1.91
C GLY A 201 3.85 -5.77 -1.19
N THR A 202 4.51 -6.21 -0.11
CA THR A 202 5.33 -5.36 0.75
C THR A 202 6.51 -6.14 1.29
N TYR A 203 7.69 -5.53 1.26
CA TYR A 203 8.88 -6.13 1.85
C TYR A 203 9.91 -5.06 2.23
N ALA A 204 10.70 -5.31 3.24
CA ALA A 204 11.88 -4.52 3.53
C ALA A 204 13.00 -5.41 4.06
N THR A 205 14.24 -5.05 3.74
CA THR A 205 15.48 -5.64 4.24
C THR A 205 16.40 -4.50 4.66
N HIS A 206 17.59 -4.83 5.16
CA HIS A 206 18.61 -3.82 5.44
C HIS A 206 19.17 -3.17 4.15
N GLU A 207 18.86 -3.71 2.96
CA GLU A 207 19.31 -3.17 1.67
C GLU A 207 18.23 -2.28 1.01
N CYS A 208 16.95 -2.61 1.14
CA CYS A 208 15.88 -1.86 0.51
C CYS A 208 14.51 -2.04 1.17
N ALA A 209 13.59 -1.11 0.84
CA ALA A 209 12.16 -1.19 1.19
C ALA A 209 11.33 -1.10 -0.09
N VAL A 210 10.30 -1.95 -0.22
CA VAL A 210 9.49 -2.15 -1.43
C VAL A 210 8.01 -2.17 -1.10
N SER A 211 7.19 -1.44 -1.88
CA SER A 211 5.72 -1.52 -1.86
C SER A 211 5.19 -1.67 -3.27
N CYS A 212 4.29 -2.64 -3.47
CA CYS A 212 3.70 -2.99 -4.75
C CYS A 212 2.21 -2.66 -4.81
N THR A 213 1.69 -2.49 -6.01
CA THR A 213 0.27 -2.25 -6.29
C THR A 213 -0.12 -2.83 -7.64
N GLY A 214 -1.34 -3.34 -7.77
CA GLY A 214 -1.83 -3.90 -9.04
C GLY A 214 -2.69 -5.14 -8.87
N TRP A 215 -2.56 -6.12 -9.77
CA TRP A 215 -3.30 -7.37 -9.68
C TRP A 215 -2.71 -8.28 -8.62
N GLY A 216 -3.34 -8.29 -7.44
CA GLY A 216 -2.84 -8.98 -6.25
C GLY A 216 -2.56 -10.47 -6.46
N GLU A 217 -3.42 -11.19 -7.18
CA GLU A 217 -3.23 -12.62 -7.46
C GLU A 217 -1.99 -12.91 -8.34
N ALA A 218 -1.63 -12.00 -9.22
CA ALA A 218 -0.40 -12.11 -10.02
C ALA A 218 0.82 -11.70 -9.19
N ILE A 219 0.71 -10.62 -8.42
CA ILE A 219 1.77 -10.12 -7.53
C ILE A 219 2.12 -11.18 -6.47
N MET A 220 1.13 -11.83 -5.85
CA MET A 220 1.35 -12.95 -4.92
C MET A 220 2.10 -14.11 -5.55
N LYS A 221 1.72 -14.53 -6.76
CA LYS A 221 2.41 -15.63 -7.47
C LYS A 221 3.84 -15.26 -7.88
N ALA A 222 4.07 -13.99 -8.18
CA ALA A 222 5.38 -13.44 -8.52
C ALA A 222 6.27 -13.24 -7.29
N VAL A 223 5.69 -13.21 -6.08
CA VAL A 223 6.36 -12.78 -4.83
C VAL A 223 7.13 -11.49 -5.09
N MET A 224 6.42 -10.50 -5.67
CA MET A 224 7.03 -9.39 -6.40
C MET A 224 7.93 -8.52 -5.53
N ALA A 225 7.50 -8.14 -4.32
CA ALA A 225 8.31 -7.29 -3.45
C ALA A 225 9.63 -7.97 -3.04
N ARG A 226 9.61 -9.29 -2.78
CA ARG A 226 10.84 -10.06 -2.53
C ARG A 226 11.71 -10.18 -3.79
N THR A 227 11.11 -10.34 -4.96
CA THR A 227 11.84 -10.37 -6.24
C THR A 227 12.60 -9.06 -6.47
N VAL A 228 11.99 -7.90 -6.18
CA VAL A 228 12.69 -6.59 -6.22
C VAL A 228 13.86 -6.58 -5.23
N ALA A 229 13.62 -6.98 -3.98
CA ALA A 229 14.66 -6.99 -2.96
C ALA A 229 15.83 -7.92 -3.34
N ASP A 230 15.55 -9.12 -3.87
CA ASP A 230 16.59 -10.06 -4.35
C ASP A 230 17.45 -9.48 -5.48
N LEU A 231 16.87 -8.66 -6.36
CA LEU A 231 17.60 -8.00 -7.44
C LEU A 231 18.52 -6.90 -6.88
N VAL A 232 18.01 -6.07 -5.95
CA VAL A 232 18.82 -5.06 -5.26
C VAL A 232 19.97 -5.72 -4.48
N GLU A 233 19.70 -6.79 -3.72
CA GLU A 233 20.73 -7.55 -2.97
C GLU A 233 21.82 -8.17 -3.89
N LYS A 234 21.50 -8.39 -5.16
CA LYS A 234 22.45 -8.84 -6.20
C LYS A 234 23.21 -7.70 -6.88
N GLY A 235 22.97 -6.45 -6.47
CA GLY A 235 23.67 -5.27 -6.97
C GLY A 235 23.00 -4.54 -8.13
N GLU A 236 21.75 -4.84 -8.43
CA GLU A 236 20.97 -4.04 -9.39
C GLU A 236 20.63 -2.66 -8.79
N SER A 237 20.53 -1.63 -9.63
CA SER A 237 19.98 -0.35 -9.21
C SER A 237 18.50 -0.49 -8.79
N ALA A 238 18.01 0.41 -7.94
CA ALA A 238 16.61 0.40 -7.54
C ALA A 238 15.66 0.46 -8.75
N GLN A 239 15.99 1.29 -9.75
CA GLN A 239 15.18 1.42 -10.96
C GLN A 239 15.19 0.14 -11.81
N ASP A 240 16.36 -0.45 -12.06
CA ASP A 240 16.47 -1.70 -12.84
C ASP A 240 15.75 -2.87 -12.14
N ALA A 241 15.87 -2.97 -10.82
CA ALA A 241 15.18 -3.99 -10.03
C ALA A 241 13.65 -3.86 -10.12
N ALA A 242 13.13 -2.63 -10.03
CA ALA A 242 11.71 -2.34 -10.19
C ALA A 242 11.22 -2.70 -11.60
N GLU A 243 11.91 -2.25 -12.65
CA GLU A 243 11.54 -2.51 -14.06
C GLU A 243 11.57 -4.01 -14.40
N LYS A 244 12.62 -4.72 -14.00
CA LYS A 244 12.75 -6.18 -14.20
C LYS A 244 11.62 -6.94 -13.51
N SER A 245 11.24 -6.52 -12.31
CA SER A 245 10.16 -7.19 -11.55
C SER A 245 8.79 -6.97 -12.20
N VAL A 246 8.51 -5.76 -12.70
CA VAL A 246 7.30 -5.46 -13.48
C VAL A 246 7.27 -6.25 -14.81
N ASP A 247 8.43 -6.41 -15.46
CA ASP A 247 8.56 -7.21 -16.69
C ASP A 247 8.32 -8.70 -16.41
N ILE A 248 8.84 -9.25 -15.31
CA ILE A 248 8.56 -10.61 -14.85
C ILE A 248 7.06 -10.78 -14.56
N LEU A 249 6.43 -9.83 -13.85
CA LEU A 249 5.00 -9.84 -13.57
C LEU A 249 4.18 -9.94 -14.86
N LYS A 250 4.52 -9.12 -15.87
CA LYS A 250 3.87 -9.10 -17.17
C LYS A 250 4.08 -10.40 -17.95
N LYS A 251 5.34 -10.83 -18.13
CA LYS A 251 5.70 -11.93 -19.05
C LYS A 251 5.34 -13.30 -18.50
N ARG A 252 5.53 -13.52 -17.18
CA ARG A 252 5.34 -14.85 -16.58
C ARG A 252 3.96 -15.06 -15.98
N PHE A 253 3.34 -13.99 -15.47
CA PHE A 253 2.08 -14.07 -14.73
C PHE A 253 0.93 -13.36 -15.43
N LEU A 254 1.17 -12.74 -16.60
CA LEU A 254 0.20 -11.92 -17.33
C LEU A 254 -0.42 -10.85 -16.44
N GLY A 255 0.36 -10.40 -15.46
CA GLY A 255 -0.06 -9.45 -14.44
C GLY A 255 0.23 -8.00 -14.84
N TYR A 256 -0.48 -7.09 -14.21
CA TYR A 256 -0.24 -5.66 -14.31
C TYR A 256 -0.23 -5.04 -12.91
N GLY A 257 0.56 -4.00 -12.80
CA GLY A 257 0.80 -3.30 -11.57
C GLY A 257 2.09 -2.49 -11.64
N GLY A 258 2.59 -2.12 -10.47
CA GLY A 258 3.82 -1.40 -10.30
C GLY A 258 4.38 -1.53 -8.90
N CYS A 259 5.53 -0.95 -8.68
CA CYS A 259 6.16 -0.87 -7.37
C CYS A 259 6.97 0.42 -7.21
N ILE A 260 7.19 0.75 -5.95
CA ILE A 260 8.16 1.75 -5.51
C ILE A 260 9.21 1.05 -4.65
N VAL A 261 10.46 1.45 -4.75
CA VAL A 261 11.58 0.90 -3.99
C VAL A 261 12.55 2.01 -3.59
N VAL A 262 13.08 1.94 -2.38
CA VAL A 262 14.19 2.78 -1.90
C VAL A 262 15.28 1.88 -1.31
N THR A 263 16.55 2.19 -1.60
CA THR A 263 17.70 1.47 -1.06
C THR A 263 18.31 2.19 0.16
N LYS A 264 19.17 1.49 0.88
CA LYS A 264 19.93 2.04 2.02
C LYS A 264 20.81 3.26 1.66
N ASP A 265 21.21 3.36 0.39
CA ASP A 265 22.05 4.46 -0.10
C ASP A 265 21.23 5.66 -0.58
N GLY A 266 19.88 5.54 -0.54
CA GLY A 266 18.94 6.58 -0.98
C GLY A 266 18.69 6.58 -2.51
N ASP A 267 19.21 5.56 -3.24
CA ASP A 267 18.77 5.29 -4.60
C ASP A 267 17.31 4.80 -4.58
N TYR A 268 16.53 5.15 -5.61
CA TYR A 268 15.12 4.78 -5.66
C TYR A 268 14.68 4.40 -7.05
N GLY A 269 13.65 3.57 -7.13
CA GLY A 269 13.05 3.14 -8.38
C GLY A 269 11.53 3.15 -8.32
N ILE A 270 10.92 3.44 -9.48
CA ILE A 270 9.47 3.43 -9.69
C ILE A 270 9.21 2.77 -11.05
N ALA A 271 8.45 1.69 -11.06
CA ALA A 271 8.10 1.02 -12.31
C ALA A 271 6.65 0.52 -12.29
N TYR A 272 5.99 0.58 -13.44
CA TYR A 272 4.62 0.09 -13.63
C TYR A 272 4.35 -0.24 -15.10
N ASN A 273 3.38 -1.11 -15.36
CA ASN A 273 2.92 -1.49 -16.70
C ASN A 273 1.41 -1.25 -16.90
N THR A 274 0.83 -0.42 -16.07
CA THR A 274 -0.54 0.10 -16.21
C THR A 274 -0.53 1.42 -16.96
N PRO A 275 -1.66 1.93 -17.48
CA PRO A 275 -1.70 3.24 -18.14
C PRO A 275 -1.23 4.38 -17.23
N ARG A 276 -1.51 4.30 -15.92
CA ARG A 276 -1.17 5.32 -14.93
C ARG A 276 -0.78 4.70 -13.60
N MET A 277 -0.02 5.46 -12.81
CA MET A 277 0.30 5.16 -11.42
C MET A 277 0.45 6.47 -10.64
N ALA A 278 -0.45 6.72 -9.71
CA ALA A 278 -0.32 7.85 -8.79
C ALA A 278 0.89 7.64 -7.89
N ARG A 279 1.81 8.62 -7.85
CA ARG A 279 3.08 8.51 -7.15
C ARG A 279 3.65 9.83 -6.71
N ALA A 280 4.47 9.85 -5.67
CA ALA A 280 5.23 11.01 -5.26
C ALA A 280 6.59 10.59 -4.69
N VAL A 281 7.57 11.47 -4.85
CA VAL A 281 8.91 11.38 -4.25
C VAL A 281 9.16 12.65 -3.48
N TYR A 282 9.67 12.54 -2.25
CA TYR A 282 10.09 13.69 -1.46
C TYR A 282 11.39 13.37 -0.71
N THR A 283 12.41 14.20 -0.94
CA THR A 283 13.70 14.13 -0.26
C THR A 283 13.95 15.40 0.55
N ALA A 284 14.85 15.35 1.52
CA ALA A 284 15.22 16.51 2.31
C ALA A 284 15.85 17.66 1.48
N GLN A 285 16.27 17.40 0.25
CA GLN A 285 16.88 18.39 -0.66
C GLN A 285 15.84 19.11 -1.53
N MET A 286 14.59 18.64 -1.53
CA MET A 286 13.50 19.22 -2.32
C MET A 286 12.72 20.21 -1.47
N SER A 287 12.28 21.33 -2.04
CA SER A 287 11.35 22.26 -1.39
C SER A 287 9.94 21.66 -1.28
N ASP A 288 9.52 20.93 -2.31
CA ASP A 288 8.21 20.33 -2.45
C ASP A 288 8.33 18.93 -3.05
N PRO A 289 7.35 18.02 -2.76
CA PRO A 289 7.36 16.70 -3.37
C PRO A 289 7.11 16.77 -4.88
N VAL A 290 7.76 15.90 -5.63
CA VAL A 290 7.47 15.68 -7.06
C VAL A 290 6.42 14.58 -7.15
N ALA A 291 5.22 14.95 -7.64
CA ALA A 291 4.07 14.05 -7.77
C ALA A 291 3.62 13.93 -9.24
N ALA A 292 3.12 12.75 -9.60
CA ALA A 292 2.60 12.46 -10.93
C ALA A 292 1.59 11.30 -10.89
N VAL A 293 0.86 11.13 -12.00
CA VAL A 293 -0.05 10.00 -12.25
C VAL A 293 0.29 9.35 -13.57
#